data_df54ed3b0d5abd61c0f818e4fd0b2edb
#
_entry.id   df54ed3b0d5abd61c0f818e4fd0b2edb
#
_cell.length_a   1.000
_cell.length_b   1.000
_cell.length_c   1.000
_cell.angle_alpha   90.00
_cell.angle_beta   90.00
_cell.angle_gamma   90.00
#
_symmetry.space_group_name_H-M   'P 1'
#
loop_
_entity.id
_entity.type
_entity.pdbx_description
1 polymer ?
#
loop_
_entity_poly.entity_id
_entity_poly.type
_entity_poly.pdbx_seq_one_letter_code
_entity_poly.pdbx_strand_id
1 'polypeptide(L)'
;MKKSLPSYQTTHPYWKQYQAFFPEEVRLGEHTAPQEEWWELNGVHLHIDRLPAPESPIKILFIHGAGGNGRLLAPYARMLQRHGYEVVSPDLPPYGLSYVMSGTRINYELWIELLVSVIEREYKKDGKPIVVLGSSIGGMLAYHTSARSKHVKGVIATTFVDTSNPEMRDQIAPNRLVSRVGKRMMDLFPGLLDHVRLSVKQVSRMQLITNNQDLTRLIMNDPQAAATRIPLELLRTFLNKEPEVQPEQFTQCPVLLVHPELDPMTPIRFSQSFFDRLAVDKECIILEGQAIFR
;
A
#
# COMPACT_ATOMS: atom_id res chain seq x y z
N MET A 1 17.23 19.44 -22.84
CA MET A 1 15.78 19.37 -22.62
C MET A 1 15.53 18.70 -21.27
N LYS A 2 14.87 19.38 -20.32
CA LYS A 2 14.42 18.71 -19.09
C LYS A 2 13.41 17.64 -19.51
N LYS A 3 13.68 16.37 -19.21
CA LYS A 3 12.76 15.28 -19.45
C LYS A 3 11.49 15.57 -18.63
N SER A 4 10.32 15.63 -19.27
CA SER A 4 9.07 15.80 -18.54
C SER A 4 8.89 14.62 -17.59
N LEU A 5 8.44 14.88 -16.35
CA LEU A 5 8.10 13.83 -15.40
C LEU A 5 6.98 12.95 -15.98
N PRO A 6 6.99 11.65 -15.71
CA PRO A 6 5.90 10.77 -16.13
C PRO A 6 4.58 11.21 -15.49
N SER A 7 3.45 10.89 -16.12
CA SER A 7 2.11 11.25 -15.66
C SER A 7 1.11 10.15 -16.03
N TYR A 8 0.20 9.84 -15.15
CA TYR A 8 -0.92 8.95 -15.44
C TYR A 8 -1.88 9.54 -16.46
N GLN A 9 -1.98 10.85 -16.54
CA GLN A 9 -2.88 11.50 -17.49
C GLN A 9 -2.37 11.40 -18.92
N THR A 10 -1.06 11.56 -19.12
CA THR A 10 -0.48 11.75 -20.46
C THR A 10 0.39 10.60 -20.92
N THR A 11 1.25 10.04 -20.07
CA THR A 11 2.26 9.05 -20.47
C THR A 11 1.93 7.61 -20.07
N HIS A 12 1.08 7.42 -19.06
CA HIS A 12 0.76 6.10 -18.50
C HIS A 12 -0.75 5.91 -18.30
N PRO A 13 -1.57 5.92 -19.35
CA PRO A 13 -3.03 5.94 -19.26
C PRO A 13 -3.66 4.58 -18.97
N TYR A 14 -2.89 3.55 -18.55
CA TYR A 14 -3.36 2.19 -18.35
C TYR A 14 -4.52 2.12 -17.34
N TRP A 15 -4.48 2.95 -16.31
CA TRP A 15 -5.51 3.07 -15.26
C TRP A 15 -6.91 3.35 -15.81
N LYS A 16 -7.06 3.94 -17.00
CA LYS A 16 -8.37 4.20 -17.63
C LYS A 16 -9.15 2.92 -17.88
N GLN A 17 -8.47 1.79 -18.09
CA GLN A 17 -9.09 0.49 -18.31
C GLN A 17 -9.78 -0.05 -17.06
N TYR A 18 -9.34 0.34 -15.87
CA TYR A 18 -9.96 -0.07 -14.61
C TYR A 18 -11.33 0.55 -14.38
N GLN A 19 -11.59 1.72 -14.99
CA GLN A 19 -12.80 2.50 -14.70
C GLN A 19 -14.09 1.75 -15.01
N ALA A 20 -14.07 0.83 -15.98
CA ALA A 20 -15.22 -0.01 -16.31
C ALA A 20 -15.68 -0.94 -15.17
N PHE A 21 -14.80 -1.21 -14.23
CA PHE A 21 -15.06 -2.13 -13.09
C PHE A 21 -15.55 -1.41 -11.83
N PHE A 22 -15.60 -0.09 -11.84
CA PHE A 22 -16.05 0.70 -10.69
C PHE A 22 -17.45 1.27 -10.95
N PRO A 23 -18.25 1.48 -9.88
CA PRO A 23 -19.51 2.22 -9.96
C PRO A 23 -19.31 3.60 -10.59
N GLU A 24 -20.28 4.05 -11.37
CA GLU A 24 -20.19 5.29 -12.15
C GLU A 24 -19.84 6.52 -11.30
N GLU A 25 -20.41 6.59 -10.10
CA GLU A 25 -20.24 7.70 -9.16
C GLU A 25 -18.82 7.88 -8.64
N VAL A 26 -17.96 6.85 -8.75
CA VAL A 26 -16.54 6.89 -8.31
C VAL A 26 -15.55 6.76 -9.46
N ARG A 27 -16.05 6.59 -10.69
CA ARG A 27 -15.19 6.57 -11.88
C ARG A 27 -14.45 7.88 -12.04
N LEU A 28 -13.20 7.73 -12.45
CA LEU A 28 -12.33 8.86 -12.72
C LEU A 28 -12.43 9.26 -14.18
N GLY A 29 -12.74 10.53 -14.43
CA GLY A 29 -12.65 11.18 -15.74
C GLY A 29 -11.56 12.26 -15.72
N GLU A 30 -11.42 13.01 -16.80
CA GLU A 30 -10.39 14.06 -16.92
C GLU A 30 -10.47 15.12 -15.83
N HIS A 31 -11.71 15.49 -15.40
CA HIS A 31 -11.93 16.50 -14.37
C HIS A 31 -12.04 15.97 -12.94
N THR A 32 -12.04 14.64 -12.78
CA THR A 32 -12.20 13.98 -11.47
C THR A 32 -11.02 13.12 -11.09
N ALA A 33 -10.05 13.01 -11.99
CA ALA A 33 -8.79 12.34 -11.69
C ALA A 33 -7.99 13.10 -10.62
N PRO A 34 -7.20 12.41 -9.81
CA PRO A 34 -6.34 13.03 -8.82
C PRO A 34 -5.39 14.05 -9.46
N GLN A 35 -5.05 15.08 -8.69
CA GLN A 35 -3.94 15.98 -8.98
C GLN A 35 -2.63 15.24 -8.76
N GLU A 36 -1.71 15.30 -9.71
CA GLU A 36 -0.42 14.64 -9.64
C GLU A 36 0.62 15.60 -9.06
N GLU A 37 1.28 15.18 -7.96
CA GLU A 37 2.39 15.90 -7.35
C GLU A 37 3.66 15.05 -7.40
N TRP A 38 4.81 15.74 -7.45
CA TRP A 38 6.11 15.11 -7.40
C TRP A 38 6.94 15.69 -6.28
N TRP A 39 7.42 14.81 -5.39
CA TRP A 39 8.28 15.20 -4.28
C TRP A 39 9.61 14.47 -4.36
N GLU A 40 10.67 15.15 -4.00
CA GLU A 40 11.97 14.53 -3.80
C GLU A 40 12.18 14.31 -2.31
N LEU A 41 12.21 13.04 -1.90
CA LEU A 41 12.32 12.61 -0.51
C LEU A 41 13.24 11.39 -0.43
N ASN A 42 14.24 11.41 0.47
CA ASN A 42 15.10 10.26 0.80
C ASN A 42 15.71 9.56 -0.44
N GLY A 43 16.12 10.33 -1.46
CA GLY A 43 16.67 9.80 -2.70
C GLY A 43 15.62 9.16 -3.64
N VAL A 44 14.37 9.51 -3.46
CA VAL A 44 13.23 9.04 -4.28
C VAL A 44 12.54 10.24 -4.92
N HIS A 45 12.26 10.15 -6.22
CA HIS A 45 11.25 10.96 -6.87
C HIS A 45 9.90 10.30 -6.63
N LEU A 46 9.18 10.78 -5.62
CA LEU A 46 7.92 10.24 -5.16
C LEU A 46 6.75 10.88 -5.91
N HIS A 47 6.00 10.08 -6.63
CA HIS A 47 4.73 10.49 -7.22
C HIS A 47 3.61 10.38 -6.16
N ILE A 48 2.73 11.36 -6.13
CA ILE A 48 1.58 11.42 -5.22
C ILE A 48 0.34 11.80 -6.01
N ASP A 49 -0.69 10.98 -5.89
CA ASP A 49 -2.04 11.35 -6.30
C ASP A 49 -2.77 12.04 -5.14
N ARG A 50 -3.28 13.24 -5.39
CA ARG A 50 -4.05 14.00 -4.42
C ARG A 50 -5.49 14.24 -4.89
N LEU A 51 -6.43 13.96 -4.01
CA LEU A 51 -7.82 14.38 -4.13
C LEU A 51 -8.09 15.46 -3.08
N PRO A 52 -8.08 16.74 -3.47
CA PRO A 52 -8.17 17.83 -2.52
C PRO A 52 -9.58 17.97 -1.95
N ALA A 53 -9.66 18.32 -0.66
CA ALA A 53 -10.86 18.77 0.03
C ALA A 53 -10.43 19.86 1.05
N PRO A 54 -10.39 21.14 0.67
CA PRO A 54 -9.81 22.20 1.49
C PRO A 54 -10.44 22.32 2.87
N GLU A 55 -11.76 22.08 2.96
CA GLU A 55 -12.53 22.14 4.22
C GLU A 55 -12.42 20.87 5.07
N SER A 56 -11.69 19.86 4.60
CA SER A 56 -11.50 18.62 5.37
C SER A 56 -10.87 18.91 6.73
N PRO A 57 -11.42 18.37 7.83
CA PRO A 57 -10.82 18.52 9.15
C PRO A 57 -9.59 17.66 9.36
N ILE A 58 -9.40 16.65 8.53
CA ILE A 58 -8.28 15.68 8.57
C ILE A 58 -7.74 15.41 7.17
N LYS A 59 -6.56 14.83 7.09
CA LYS A 59 -6.05 14.23 5.84
C LYS A 59 -6.02 12.72 5.95
N ILE A 60 -6.36 12.04 4.87
CA ILE A 60 -6.23 10.58 4.76
C ILE A 60 -5.00 10.28 3.91
N LEU A 61 -3.98 9.67 4.52
CA LEU A 61 -2.88 9.08 3.78
C LEU A 61 -3.28 7.66 3.39
N PHE A 62 -3.52 7.42 2.09
CA PHE A 62 -3.98 6.14 1.59
C PHE A 62 -2.83 5.35 0.98
N ILE A 63 -2.43 4.26 1.64
CA ILE A 63 -1.27 3.43 1.29
C ILE A 63 -1.74 2.19 0.52
N HIS A 64 -1.18 1.99 -0.67
CA HIS A 64 -1.49 0.83 -1.50
C HIS A 64 -0.81 -0.46 -1.01
N GLY A 65 -1.32 -1.59 -1.49
CA GLY A 65 -0.73 -2.92 -1.28
C GLY A 65 0.33 -3.30 -2.31
N ALA A 66 0.86 -4.51 -2.20
CA ALA A 66 1.76 -5.08 -3.20
C ALA A 66 1.09 -5.16 -4.56
N GLY A 67 1.79 -4.72 -5.60
CA GLY A 67 1.23 -4.67 -6.96
C GLY A 67 0.14 -3.62 -7.15
N GLY A 68 0.04 -2.63 -6.25
CA GLY A 68 -0.85 -1.48 -6.36
C GLY A 68 -0.07 -0.17 -6.58
N ASN A 69 -0.80 0.92 -6.67
CA ASN A 69 -0.30 2.30 -6.71
C ASN A 69 -1.42 3.27 -6.33
N GLY A 70 -1.13 4.55 -6.14
CA GLY A 70 -2.11 5.57 -5.76
C GLY A 70 -3.25 5.69 -6.77
N ARG A 71 -2.95 5.61 -8.07
CA ARG A 71 -3.95 5.72 -9.13
C ARG A 71 -4.92 4.53 -9.16
N LEU A 72 -4.47 3.32 -8.83
CA LEU A 72 -5.34 2.14 -8.70
C LEU A 72 -6.31 2.29 -7.52
N LEU A 73 -5.88 2.94 -6.43
CA LEU A 73 -6.72 3.23 -5.27
C LEU A 73 -7.65 4.44 -5.47
N ALA A 74 -7.44 5.25 -6.50
CA ALA A 74 -8.10 6.54 -6.64
C ALA A 74 -9.65 6.48 -6.71
N PRO A 75 -10.32 5.44 -7.25
CA PRO A 75 -11.77 5.32 -7.16
C PRO A 75 -12.27 5.24 -5.69
N TYR A 76 -11.58 4.50 -4.83
CA TYR A 76 -11.89 4.43 -3.39
C TYR A 76 -11.56 5.74 -2.68
N ALA A 77 -10.43 6.35 -3.02
CA ALA A 77 -10.05 7.67 -2.51
C ALA A 77 -11.09 8.74 -2.88
N ARG A 78 -11.70 8.63 -4.07
CA ARG A 78 -12.79 9.51 -4.50
C ARG A 78 -14.06 9.34 -3.66
N MET A 79 -14.38 8.13 -3.20
CA MET A 79 -15.49 7.94 -2.24
C MET A 79 -15.25 8.75 -0.97
N LEU A 80 -14.04 8.70 -0.42
CA LEU A 80 -13.66 9.48 0.76
C LEU A 80 -13.72 10.97 0.48
N GLN A 81 -13.22 11.42 -0.67
CA GLN A 81 -13.29 12.83 -1.08
C GLN A 81 -14.73 13.34 -1.19
N ARG A 82 -15.64 12.54 -1.75
CA ARG A 82 -17.07 12.90 -1.83
C ARG A 82 -17.74 13.07 -0.46
N HIS A 83 -17.16 12.44 0.58
CA HIS A 83 -17.57 12.62 1.99
C HIS A 83 -16.81 13.75 2.69
N GLY A 84 -16.08 14.58 1.93
CA GLY A 84 -15.40 15.76 2.44
C GLY A 84 -13.99 15.53 2.98
N TYR A 85 -13.37 14.38 2.72
CA TYR A 85 -12.02 14.11 3.19
C TYR A 85 -10.96 14.36 2.11
N GLU A 86 -9.88 15.06 2.47
CA GLU A 86 -8.70 15.16 1.61
C GLU A 86 -7.92 13.85 1.63
N VAL A 87 -7.58 13.33 0.44
CA VAL A 87 -6.84 12.08 0.31
C VAL A 87 -5.51 12.29 -0.40
N VAL A 88 -4.46 11.73 0.15
CA VAL A 88 -3.09 11.74 -0.36
C VAL A 88 -2.63 10.30 -0.56
N SER A 89 -2.30 9.91 -1.78
CA SER A 89 -1.95 8.53 -2.12
C SER A 89 -0.59 8.49 -2.82
N PRO A 90 0.51 8.22 -2.11
CA PRO A 90 1.83 8.08 -2.71
C PRO A 90 1.99 6.75 -3.45
N ASP A 91 2.77 6.75 -4.54
CA ASP A 91 3.26 5.54 -5.18
C ASP A 91 4.55 5.08 -4.48
N LEU A 92 4.54 3.95 -3.81
CA LEU A 92 5.75 3.42 -3.15
C LEU A 92 6.66 2.74 -4.18
N PRO A 93 7.94 3.18 -4.34
CA PRO A 93 8.80 2.61 -5.37
C PRO A 93 9.07 1.12 -5.13
N PRO A 94 9.11 0.30 -6.19
CA PRO A 94 9.16 0.65 -7.59
C PRO A 94 7.79 0.66 -8.29
N TYR A 95 6.69 0.74 -7.53
CA TYR A 95 5.33 0.77 -8.07
C TYR A 95 4.97 2.15 -8.59
N GLY A 96 3.92 2.18 -9.40
CA GLY A 96 3.38 3.40 -9.95
C GLY A 96 4.37 4.16 -10.81
N LEU A 97 4.41 5.46 -10.63
CA LEU A 97 5.33 6.35 -11.35
C LEU A 97 6.57 6.72 -10.55
N SER A 98 6.62 6.40 -9.25
CA SER A 98 7.78 6.70 -8.40
C SER A 98 9.03 5.94 -8.81
N TYR A 99 10.18 6.60 -8.72
CA TYR A 99 11.47 5.99 -9.02
C TYR A 99 12.55 6.47 -8.07
N VAL A 100 13.59 5.65 -7.91
CA VAL A 100 14.72 5.96 -7.02
C VAL A 100 15.88 6.61 -7.78
N MET A 101 16.60 7.48 -7.11
CA MET A 101 17.84 8.03 -7.60
C MET A 101 18.97 6.98 -7.56
N SER A 102 20.02 7.20 -8.35
CA SER A 102 21.18 6.31 -8.37
C SER A 102 21.78 6.16 -6.96
N GLY A 103 22.04 4.91 -6.57
CA GLY A 103 22.57 4.56 -5.25
C GLY A 103 21.51 4.34 -4.18
N THR A 104 20.25 4.69 -4.40
CA THR A 104 19.17 4.43 -3.44
C THR A 104 18.66 2.99 -3.56
N ARG A 105 18.65 2.27 -2.45
CA ARG A 105 18.17 0.88 -2.36
C ARG A 105 16.69 0.85 -2.00
N ILE A 106 15.93 -0.01 -2.69
CA ILE A 106 14.50 -0.17 -2.42
C ILE A 106 14.32 -1.33 -1.44
N ASN A 107 13.95 -1.02 -0.22
CA ASN A 107 13.65 -1.98 0.83
C ASN A 107 12.42 -1.53 1.64
N TYR A 108 11.96 -2.36 2.57
CA TYR A 108 10.75 -2.08 3.33
C TYR A 108 10.91 -0.91 4.30
N GLU A 109 12.12 -0.71 4.83
CA GLU A 109 12.43 0.41 5.70
C GLU A 109 12.32 1.75 4.96
N LEU A 110 12.84 1.83 3.73
CA LEU A 110 12.68 3.02 2.88
C LEU A 110 11.19 3.38 2.70
N TRP A 111 10.30 2.41 2.56
CA TRP A 111 8.86 2.69 2.45
C TRP A 111 8.30 3.34 3.72
N ILE A 112 8.68 2.82 4.89
CA ILE A 112 8.26 3.40 6.18
C ILE A 112 8.78 4.83 6.32
N GLU A 113 10.07 5.06 6.02
CA GLU A 113 10.70 6.39 6.07
C GLU A 113 10.05 7.39 5.10
N LEU A 114 9.73 6.97 3.89
CA LEU A 114 9.01 7.79 2.91
C LEU A 114 7.63 8.20 3.44
N LEU A 115 6.88 7.25 3.98
CA LEU A 115 5.54 7.53 4.51
C LEU A 115 5.59 8.45 5.73
N VAL A 116 6.54 8.26 6.64
CA VAL A 116 6.77 9.21 7.76
C VAL A 116 7.11 10.60 7.22
N SER A 117 7.99 10.68 6.21
CA SER A 117 8.35 11.97 5.59
C SER A 117 7.15 12.65 4.91
N VAL A 118 6.26 11.87 4.28
CA VAL A 118 5.00 12.38 3.72
C VAL A 118 4.11 12.94 4.82
N ILE A 119 3.92 12.22 5.92
CA ILE A 119 3.11 12.67 7.06
C ILE A 119 3.65 13.96 7.64
N GLU A 120 4.95 14.04 7.90
CA GLU A 120 5.60 15.24 8.45
C GLU A 120 5.44 16.44 7.53
N ARG A 121 5.60 16.23 6.21
CA ARG A 121 5.44 17.30 5.22
C ARG A 121 4.00 17.74 5.09
N GLU A 122 3.04 16.81 5.08
CA GLU A 122 1.61 17.13 5.02
C GLU A 122 1.15 17.87 6.27
N TYR A 123 1.59 17.44 7.44
CA TYR A 123 1.25 18.13 8.69
C TYR A 123 1.82 19.55 8.73
N LYS A 124 3.05 19.76 8.25
CA LYS A 124 3.67 21.08 8.19
C LYS A 124 2.96 22.06 7.26
N LYS A 125 2.17 21.60 6.28
CA LYS A 125 1.43 22.47 5.36
C LYS A 125 0.32 23.25 6.07
N ASP A 126 -0.42 22.60 6.96
CA ASP A 126 -1.65 23.19 7.53
C ASP A 126 -2.02 22.72 8.94
N GLY A 127 -1.20 21.85 9.55
CA GLY A 127 -1.41 21.33 10.91
C GLY A 127 -2.58 20.36 11.06
N LYS A 128 -3.21 19.91 9.96
CA LYS A 128 -4.33 18.98 10.03
C LYS A 128 -3.87 17.60 10.49
N PRO A 129 -4.62 16.93 11.40
CA PRO A 129 -4.32 15.57 11.81
C PRO A 129 -4.44 14.60 10.63
N ILE A 130 -3.68 13.52 10.69
CA ILE A 130 -3.61 12.53 9.61
C ILE A 130 -4.17 11.20 10.10
N VAL A 131 -5.07 10.61 9.32
CA VAL A 131 -5.50 9.22 9.43
C VAL A 131 -4.81 8.43 8.34
N VAL A 132 -4.17 7.31 8.70
CA VAL A 132 -3.49 6.47 7.73
C VAL A 132 -4.39 5.28 7.39
N LEU A 133 -4.75 5.15 6.11
CA LEU A 133 -5.54 4.05 5.59
C LEU A 133 -4.64 3.16 4.73
N GLY A 134 -4.57 1.88 5.05
CA GLY A 134 -3.70 0.94 4.35
C GLY A 134 -4.44 -0.26 3.78
N SER A 135 -4.21 -0.54 2.51
CA SER A 135 -4.75 -1.73 1.83
C SER A 135 -3.72 -2.85 1.81
N SER A 136 -4.09 -4.07 2.22
CA SER A 136 -3.22 -5.25 2.22
C SER A 136 -1.93 -5.00 3.02
N ILE A 137 -0.73 -5.20 2.43
CA ILE A 137 0.56 -4.84 3.04
C ILE A 137 0.59 -3.38 3.51
N GLY A 138 -0.19 -2.50 2.88
CA GLY A 138 -0.37 -1.11 3.32
C GLY A 138 -0.93 -0.98 4.73
N GLY A 139 -1.70 -1.95 5.22
CA GLY A 139 -2.20 -1.98 6.61
C GLY A 139 -1.06 -2.12 7.63
N MET A 140 -0.09 -2.99 7.38
CA MET A 140 1.11 -3.08 8.22
C MET A 140 2.00 -1.84 8.09
N LEU A 141 2.11 -1.27 6.88
CA LEU A 141 2.80 0.01 6.70
C LEU A 141 2.13 1.14 7.48
N ALA A 142 0.79 1.19 7.48
CA ALA A 142 0.03 2.15 8.29
C ALA A 142 0.35 2.01 9.78
N TYR A 143 0.42 0.78 10.28
CA TYR A 143 0.80 0.49 11.67
C TYR A 143 2.23 0.95 11.97
N HIS A 144 3.23 0.52 11.19
CA HIS A 144 4.63 0.91 11.40
C HIS A 144 4.84 2.42 11.32
N THR A 145 4.17 3.07 10.36
CA THR A 145 4.28 4.51 10.16
C THR A 145 3.64 5.28 11.30
N SER A 146 2.49 4.82 11.81
CA SER A 146 1.81 5.45 12.95
C SER A 146 2.62 5.31 14.24
N ALA A 147 3.32 4.19 14.43
CA ALA A 147 4.21 4.00 15.58
C ALA A 147 5.38 5.01 15.62
N ARG A 148 5.75 5.59 14.45
CA ARG A 148 6.85 6.55 14.32
C ARG A 148 6.41 8.02 14.22
N SER A 149 5.11 8.31 14.06
CA SER A 149 4.64 9.68 13.89
C SER A 149 3.52 10.06 14.84
N LYS A 150 3.75 11.08 15.66
CA LYS A 150 2.75 11.65 16.58
C LYS A 150 1.59 12.38 15.89
N HIS A 151 1.72 12.65 14.58
CA HIS A 151 0.71 13.36 13.79
C HIS A 151 -0.38 12.42 13.26
N VAL A 152 -0.18 11.10 13.35
CA VAL A 152 -1.20 10.10 13.05
C VAL A 152 -2.19 10.01 14.20
N LYS A 153 -3.49 10.14 13.88
CA LYS A 153 -4.61 10.14 14.86
C LYS A 153 -5.57 8.98 14.68
N GLY A 154 -5.31 8.10 13.73
CA GLY A 154 -6.04 6.86 13.51
C GLY A 154 -5.40 6.02 12.43
N VAL A 155 -5.53 4.71 12.56
CA VAL A 155 -5.15 3.73 11.55
C VAL A 155 -6.40 3.00 11.08
N ILE A 156 -6.56 2.93 9.75
CA ILE A 156 -7.56 2.08 9.11
C ILE A 156 -6.80 1.06 8.27
N ALA A 157 -7.05 -0.23 8.48
CA ALA A 157 -6.41 -1.29 7.71
C ALA A 157 -7.47 -2.21 7.09
N THR A 158 -7.27 -2.65 5.85
CA THR A 158 -8.11 -3.71 5.28
C THR A 158 -7.61 -5.09 5.71
N THR A 159 -6.33 -5.20 6.03
CA THR A 159 -5.71 -6.41 6.59
C THR A 159 -4.38 -6.07 7.26
N PHE A 160 -3.97 -6.87 8.23
CA PHE A 160 -2.62 -6.83 8.82
C PHE A 160 -1.81 -8.03 8.32
N VAL A 161 -0.89 -7.76 7.40
CA VAL A 161 0.02 -8.78 6.84
C VAL A 161 1.25 -8.89 7.74
N ASP A 162 1.06 -9.49 8.94
CA ASP A 162 2.15 -9.73 9.88
C ASP A 162 3.04 -10.88 9.42
N THR A 163 4.17 -10.55 8.83
CA THR A 163 5.15 -11.51 8.32
C THR A 163 6.04 -12.13 9.40
N SER A 164 5.92 -11.75 10.65
CA SER A 164 6.50 -12.48 11.77
C SER A 164 5.86 -13.88 11.91
N ASN A 165 4.57 -14.01 11.51
CA ASN A 165 3.84 -15.27 11.46
C ASN A 165 4.25 -16.11 10.22
N PRO A 166 4.84 -17.31 10.39
CA PRO A 166 5.21 -18.19 9.28
C PRO A 166 4.04 -18.63 8.40
N GLU A 167 2.85 -18.81 8.98
CA GLU A 167 1.67 -19.22 8.22
C GLU A 167 1.18 -18.11 7.29
N MET A 168 1.28 -16.84 7.72
CA MET A 168 1.00 -15.68 6.87
C MET A 168 1.98 -15.65 5.68
N ARG A 169 3.27 -15.87 5.91
CA ARG A 169 4.25 -15.96 4.81
C ARG A 169 3.92 -17.07 3.82
N ASP A 170 3.55 -18.26 4.33
CA ASP A 170 3.14 -19.39 3.48
C ASP A 170 1.85 -19.08 2.71
N GLN A 171 0.93 -18.29 3.29
CA GLN A 171 -0.34 -17.91 2.68
C GLN A 171 -0.17 -16.93 1.52
N ILE A 172 0.68 -15.93 1.65
CA ILE A 172 0.87 -14.89 0.60
C ILE A 172 1.83 -15.34 -0.51
N ALA A 173 2.71 -16.29 -0.25
CA ALA A 173 3.65 -16.83 -1.24
C ALA A 173 2.93 -17.70 -2.28
N PRO A 174 3.49 -17.88 -3.49
CA PRO A 174 2.93 -18.74 -4.53
C PRO A 174 2.71 -20.18 -4.05
N ASN A 175 3.63 -20.69 -3.24
CA ASN A 175 3.52 -21.99 -2.58
C ASN A 175 4.49 -22.06 -1.36
N ARG A 176 4.30 -23.08 -0.52
CA ARG A 176 5.09 -23.26 0.71
C ARG A 176 6.59 -23.46 0.46
N LEU A 177 6.98 -24.09 -0.65
CA LEU A 177 8.39 -24.31 -0.97
C LEU A 177 9.06 -22.96 -1.28
N VAL A 178 8.45 -22.12 -2.12
CA VAL A 178 8.94 -20.77 -2.42
C VAL A 178 9.00 -19.92 -1.16
N SER A 179 7.97 -20.00 -0.28
CA SER A 179 7.95 -19.30 0.99
C SER A 179 9.16 -19.63 1.86
N ARG A 180 9.41 -20.93 2.08
CA ARG A 180 10.39 -21.39 3.07
C ARG A 180 11.81 -21.44 2.50
N VAL A 181 11.99 -22.07 1.35
CA VAL A 181 13.32 -22.19 0.71
C VAL A 181 13.75 -20.86 0.12
N GLY A 182 12.84 -20.15 -0.58
CA GLY A 182 13.15 -18.84 -1.16
C GLY A 182 13.56 -17.82 -0.10
N LYS A 183 12.80 -17.74 1.02
CA LYS A 183 13.17 -16.88 2.14
C LYS A 183 14.54 -17.23 2.70
N ARG A 184 14.81 -18.52 2.97
CA ARG A 184 16.10 -18.97 3.51
C ARG A 184 17.27 -18.62 2.58
N MET A 185 17.09 -18.78 1.27
CA MET A 185 18.10 -18.41 0.28
C MET A 185 18.37 -16.90 0.27
N MET A 186 17.33 -16.07 0.32
CA MET A 186 17.48 -14.60 0.41
C MET A 186 18.20 -14.18 1.70
N ASP A 187 17.93 -14.84 2.82
CA ASP A 187 18.58 -14.55 4.10
C ASP A 187 20.05 -15.01 4.15
N LEU A 188 20.40 -16.10 3.47
CA LEU A 188 21.79 -16.62 3.43
C LEU A 188 22.68 -15.85 2.45
N PHE A 189 22.12 -15.30 1.36
CA PHE A 189 22.87 -14.65 0.30
C PHE A 189 22.35 -13.25 -0.06
N PRO A 190 22.21 -12.34 0.93
CA PRO A 190 21.59 -11.02 0.69
C PRO A 190 22.38 -10.21 -0.34
N GLY A 191 23.72 -10.16 -0.24
CA GLY A 191 24.56 -9.38 -1.16
C GLY A 191 24.49 -9.83 -2.63
N LEU A 192 24.16 -11.10 -2.87
CA LEU A 192 24.05 -11.66 -4.21
C LEU A 192 22.62 -11.53 -4.76
N LEU A 193 21.62 -11.81 -3.92
CA LEU A 193 20.22 -11.92 -4.35
C LEU A 193 19.44 -10.58 -4.28
N ASP A 194 19.84 -9.64 -3.43
CA ASP A 194 19.12 -8.39 -3.23
C ASP A 194 18.89 -7.58 -4.52
N HIS A 195 19.81 -7.67 -5.49
CA HIS A 195 19.72 -6.97 -6.77
C HIS A 195 18.85 -7.69 -7.82
N VAL A 196 18.53 -8.96 -7.60
CA VAL A 196 17.65 -9.72 -8.50
C VAL A 196 16.26 -9.15 -8.45
N ARG A 197 15.65 -8.94 -9.63
CA ARG A 197 14.30 -8.39 -9.74
C ARG A 197 13.32 -9.41 -10.30
N LEU A 198 12.24 -9.65 -9.56
CA LEU A 198 11.13 -10.52 -9.97
C LEU A 198 9.84 -9.70 -10.02
N SER A 199 8.90 -10.07 -10.90
CA SER A 199 7.59 -9.43 -10.89
C SER A 199 6.78 -9.87 -9.66
N VAL A 200 5.93 -8.98 -9.17
CA VAL A 200 5.09 -9.27 -7.99
C VAL A 200 4.25 -10.52 -8.18
N LYS A 201 3.74 -10.72 -9.40
CA LYS A 201 2.95 -11.92 -9.75
C LYS A 201 3.75 -13.23 -9.71
N GLN A 202 5.09 -13.17 -9.72
CA GLN A 202 5.94 -14.37 -9.58
C GLN A 202 6.21 -14.73 -8.10
N VAL A 203 6.14 -13.74 -7.21
CA VAL A 203 6.49 -13.91 -5.79
C VAL A 203 5.29 -13.91 -4.85
N SER A 204 4.09 -13.66 -5.36
CA SER A 204 2.84 -13.63 -4.58
C SER A 204 1.65 -14.20 -5.37
N ARG A 205 0.53 -14.45 -4.66
CA ARG A 205 -0.71 -15.00 -5.24
C ARG A 205 -1.58 -13.91 -5.86
N MET A 206 -1.01 -13.05 -6.72
CA MET A 206 -1.74 -11.93 -7.33
C MET A 206 -2.97 -12.35 -8.16
N GLN A 207 -3.06 -13.61 -8.60
CA GLN A 207 -4.25 -14.15 -9.26
C GLN A 207 -5.50 -14.16 -8.35
N LEU A 208 -5.33 -14.01 -7.03
CA LEU A 208 -6.40 -13.96 -6.04
C LEU A 208 -6.75 -12.53 -5.61
N ILE A 209 -6.20 -11.51 -6.27
CA ILE A 209 -6.34 -10.10 -5.83
C ILE A 209 -7.77 -9.56 -5.97
N THR A 210 -8.58 -10.13 -6.87
CA THR A 210 -9.99 -9.76 -7.03
C THR A 210 -10.85 -11.00 -7.32
N ASN A 211 -12.17 -10.88 -7.12
CA ASN A 211 -13.14 -11.90 -7.53
C ASN A 211 -13.58 -11.73 -9.00
N ASN A 212 -13.14 -10.67 -9.68
CA ASN A 212 -13.40 -10.43 -11.09
C ASN A 212 -12.17 -10.81 -11.92
N GLN A 213 -12.28 -11.87 -12.75
CA GLN A 213 -11.15 -12.39 -13.53
C GLN A 213 -10.61 -11.38 -14.57
N ASP A 214 -11.46 -10.54 -15.15
CA ASP A 214 -11.03 -9.55 -16.14
C ASP A 214 -10.26 -8.41 -15.48
N LEU A 215 -10.74 -7.93 -14.32
CA LEU A 215 -10.00 -6.96 -13.51
C LEU A 215 -8.67 -7.55 -13.01
N THR A 216 -8.66 -8.79 -12.53
CA THR A 216 -7.42 -9.49 -12.13
C THR A 216 -6.44 -9.54 -13.29
N ARG A 217 -6.89 -9.87 -14.52
CA ARG A 217 -6.04 -9.91 -15.71
C ARG A 217 -5.45 -8.55 -16.05
N LEU A 218 -6.24 -7.48 -15.91
CA LEU A 218 -5.74 -6.12 -16.10
C LEU A 218 -4.66 -5.76 -15.08
N ILE A 219 -4.91 -5.99 -13.79
CA ILE A 219 -3.92 -5.71 -12.72
C ILE A 219 -2.63 -6.51 -12.94
N MET A 220 -2.75 -7.79 -13.30
CA MET A 220 -1.62 -8.69 -13.55
C MET A 220 -0.72 -8.25 -14.73
N ASN A 221 -1.25 -7.48 -15.66
CA ASN A 221 -0.54 -7.00 -16.86
C ASN A 221 -0.15 -5.53 -16.78
N ASP A 222 -0.59 -4.80 -15.76
CA ASP A 222 -0.23 -3.39 -15.58
C ASP A 222 1.25 -3.25 -15.17
N PRO A 223 2.07 -2.56 -15.98
CA PRO A 223 3.49 -2.35 -15.69
C PRO A 223 3.73 -1.44 -14.48
N GLN A 224 2.76 -0.64 -14.05
CA GLN A 224 2.81 0.18 -12.84
C GLN A 224 2.23 -0.53 -11.60
N ALA A 225 1.68 -1.75 -11.77
CA ALA A 225 1.07 -2.55 -10.72
C ALA A 225 1.72 -3.93 -10.59
N ALA A 226 0.97 -5.03 -10.77
CA ALA A 226 1.45 -6.39 -10.49
C ALA A 226 2.52 -6.91 -11.49
N ALA A 227 2.63 -6.32 -12.69
CA ALA A 227 3.73 -6.64 -13.61
C ALA A 227 5.05 -5.94 -13.24
N THR A 228 5.04 -4.98 -12.31
CA THR A 228 6.24 -4.31 -11.81
C THR A 228 7.24 -5.32 -11.24
N ARG A 229 8.52 -5.08 -11.53
CA ARG A 229 9.62 -5.92 -11.02
C ARG A 229 10.21 -5.28 -9.77
N ILE A 230 10.09 -5.97 -8.66
CA ILE A 230 10.63 -5.58 -7.36
C ILE A 230 12.00 -6.22 -7.11
N PRO A 231 12.95 -5.55 -6.45
CA PRO A 231 14.19 -6.18 -5.99
C PRO A 231 13.89 -7.19 -4.88
N LEU A 232 14.63 -8.29 -4.84
CA LEU A 232 14.49 -9.28 -3.76
C LEU A 232 14.86 -8.71 -2.39
N GLU A 233 15.63 -7.63 -2.33
CA GLU A 233 15.88 -6.87 -1.10
C GLU A 233 14.57 -6.37 -0.46
N LEU A 234 13.67 -5.80 -1.27
CA LEU A 234 12.37 -5.34 -0.78
C LEU A 234 11.57 -6.53 -0.21
N LEU A 235 11.53 -7.64 -0.94
CA LEU A 235 10.82 -8.83 -0.49
C LEU A 235 11.44 -9.40 0.79
N ARG A 236 12.77 -9.56 0.84
CA ARG A 236 13.50 -10.07 2.01
C ARG A 236 13.29 -9.19 3.24
N THR A 237 13.45 -7.88 3.10
CA THR A 237 13.28 -6.95 4.22
C THR A 237 11.84 -6.88 4.71
N PHE A 238 10.86 -6.99 3.82
CA PHE A 238 9.44 -7.12 4.19
C PHE A 238 9.18 -8.43 4.97
N LEU A 239 9.66 -9.57 4.47
CA LEU A 239 9.44 -10.88 5.11
C LEU A 239 10.13 -11.04 6.47
N ASN A 240 11.13 -10.20 6.76
CA ASN A 240 11.88 -10.17 8.02
C ASN A 240 11.51 -8.99 8.92
N LYS A 241 10.56 -8.15 8.51
CA LYS A 241 10.18 -6.99 9.33
C LYS A 241 9.32 -7.44 10.51
N GLU A 242 9.83 -7.20 11.69
CA GLU A 242 9.07 -7.31 12.93
C GLU A 242 8.54 -5.94 13.34
N PRO A 243 7.41 -5.87 14.05
CA PRO A 243 6.93 -4.62 14.63
C PRO A 243 7.95 -4.03 15.61
N GLU A 244 8.34 -2.77 15.41
CA GLU A 244 9.22 -2.05 16.35
C GLU A 244 8.54 -1.79 17.69
N VAL A 245 7.27 -1.50 17.65
CA VAL A 245 6.38 -1.46 18.80
C VAL A 245 5.50 -2.69 18.71
N GLN A 246 5.52 -3.56 19.72
CA GLN A 246 4.66 -4.72 19.74
C GLN A 246 3.18 -4.29 19.88
N PRO A 247 2.22 -5.02 19.30
CA PRO A 247 0.80 -4.63 19.34
C PRO A 247 0.28 -4.35 20.76
N GLU A 248 0.75 -5.11 21.76
CA GLU A 248 0.39 -4.93 23.17
C GLU A 248 0.93 -3.63 23.78
N GLN A 249 1.94 -3.04 23.15
CA GLN A 249 2.59 -1.80 23.59
C GLN A 249 2.21 -0.60 22.73
N PHE A 250 1.43 -0.84 21.68
CA PHE A 250 1.00 0.24 20.78
C PHE A 250 -0.07 1.10 21.47
N THR A 251 0.23 2.40 21.66
CA THR A 251 -0.64 3.36 22.36
C THR A 251 -0.88 4.63 21.54
N GLN A 252 -0.45 4.67 20.28
CA GLN A 252 -0.35 5.90 19.49
C GLN A 252 -1.73 6.46 19.08
N CYS A 253 -2.64 5.63 18.62
CA CYS A 253 -3.94 6.04 18.11
C CYS A 253 -4.91 4.84 18.02
N PRO A 254 -6.23 5.07 17.92
CA PRO A 254 -7.21 4.02 17.67
C PRO A 254 -6.99 3.35 16.32
N VAL A 255 -7.46 2.08 16.22
CA VAL A 255 -7.28 1.22 15.04
C VAL A 255 -8.62 0.66 14.59
N LEU A 256 -8.94 0.84 13.31
CA LEU A 256 -10.09 0.24 12.64
C LEU A 256 -9.60 -0.81 11.64
N LEU A 257 -10.06 -2.06 11.78
CA LEU A 257 -9.89 -3.10 10.78
C LEU A 257 -11.18 -3.23 9.97
N VAL A 258 -11.11 -2.97 8.66
CA VAL A 258 -12.25 -3.13 7.73
C VAL A 258 -11.90 -4.25 6.75
N HIS A 259 -12.33 -5.47 7.08
CA HIS A 259 -11.87 -6.65 6.36
C HIS A 259 -12.93 -7.20 5.40
N PRO A 260 -12.59 -7.47 4.12
CA PRO A 260 -13.48 -8.14 3.19
C PRO A 260 -13.66 -9.62 3.60
N GLU A 261 -14.91 -10.09 3.75
CA GLU A 261 -15.21 -11.47 4.16
C GLU A 261 -14.62 -12.51 3.20
N LEU A 262 -14.70 -12.24 1.90
CA LEU A 262 -14.30 -13.16 0.83
C LEU A 262 -12.88 -12.87 0.31
N ASP A 263 -11.95 -12.50 1.20
CA ASP A 263 -10.54 -12.33 0.83
C ASP A 263 -9.80 -13.69 0.82
N PRO A 264 -9.54 -14.28 -0.36
CA PRO A 264 -8.85 -15.55 -0.44
C PRO A 264 -7.33 -15.42 -0.29
N MET A 265 -6.79 -14.20 -0.48
CA MET A 265 -5.36 -13.94 -0.41
C MET A 265 -4.88 -13.77 1.04
N THR A 266 -5.64 -13.00 1.83
CA THR A 266 -5.31 -12.72 3.23
C THR A 266 -6.51 -12.93 4.17
N PRO A 267 -6.96 -14.20 4.40
CA PRO A 267 -8.10 -14.50 5.27
C PRO A 267 -8.04 -13.82 6.63
N ILE A 268 -9.21 -13.40 7.14
CA ILE A 268 -9.36 -12.60 8.37
C ILE A 268 -8.59 -13.14 9.57
N ARG A 269 -8.47 -14.46 9.73
CA ARG A 269 -7.77 -15.08 10.87
C ARG A 269 -6.35 -14.58 11.07
N PHE A 270 -5.67 -14.17 9.99
CA PHE A 270 -4.31 -13.65 10.06
C PHE A 270 -4.28 -12.22 10.59
N SER A 271 -5.20 -11.38 10.12
CA SER A 271 -5.34 -10.01 10.64
C SER A 271 -5.83 -10.02 12.07
N GLN A 272 -6.77 -10.92 12.41
CA GLN A 272 -7.36 -11.04 13.72
C GLN A 272 -6.31 -11.33 14.80
N SER A 273 -5.37 -12.25 14.52
CA SER A 273 -4.32 -12.61 15.47
C SER A 273 -3.40 -11.43 15.84
N PHE A 274 -3.17 -10.50 14.93
CA PHE A 274 -2.43 -9.26 15.19
C PHE A 274 -3.33 -8.23 15.89
N PHE A 275 -4.54 -8.03 15.35
CA PHE A 275 -5.51 -7.05 15.81
C PHE A 275 -5.94 -7.27 17.27
N ASP A 276 -6.16 -8.51 17.69
CA ASP A 276 -6.59 -8.84 19.04
C ASP A 276 -5.55 -8.45 20.08
N ARG A 277 -4.28 -8.42 19.73
CA ARG A 277 -3.15 -8.03 20.60
C ARG A 277 -3.02 -6.52 20.79
N LEU A 278 -3.67 -5.69 19.95
CA LEU A 278 -3.58 -4.23 20.09
C LEU A 278 -4.20 -3.76 21.40
N ALA A 279 -3.49 -2.87 22.11
CA ALA A 279 -3.91 -2.36 23.42
C ALA A 279 -4.74 -1.06 23.35
N VAL A 280 -4.91 -0.48 22.15
CA VAL A 280 -5.67 0.75 21.94
C VAL A 280 -7.15 0.49 21.69
N ASP A 281 -7.96 1.54 21.71
CA ASP A 281 -9.34 1.48 21.20
C ASP A 281 -9.33 0.94 19.78
N LYS A 282 -10.12 -0.08 19.54
CA LYS A 282 -10.12 -0.79 18.26
C LYS A 282 -11.51 -1.31 17.90
N GLU A 283 -11.79 -1.30 16.61
CA GLU A 283 -13.04 -1.83 16.05
C GLU A 283 -12.72 -2.69 14.82
N CYS A 284 -13.48 -3.78 14.64
CA CYS A 284 -13.37 -4.64 13.47
C CYS A 284 -14.71 -4.69 12.74
N ILE A 285 -14.70 -4.33 11.45
CA ILE A 285 -15.86 -4.40 10.56
C ILE A 285 -15.57 -5.42 9.49
N ILE A 286 -16.46 -6.40 9.36
CA ILE A 286 -16.42 -7.38 8.26
C ILE A 286 -17.36 -6.92 7.15
N LEU A 287 -16.82 -6.77 5.95
CA LEU A 287 -17.60 -6.43 4.76
C LEU A 287 -18.13 -7.72 4.14
N GLU A 288 -19.38 -8.05 4.50
CA GLU A 288 -20.05 -9.28 4.04
C GLU A 288 -20.15 -9.34 2.51
N GLY A 289 -19.84 -10.51 1.94
CA GLY A 289 -19.88 -10.76 0.51
C GLY A 289 -18.89 -9.97 -0.35
N GLN A 290 -17.94 -9.23 0.27
CA GLN A 290 -16.94 -8.43 -0.44
C GLN A 290 -15.61 -9.16 -0.56
N ALA A 291 -14.87 -8.86 -1.66
CA ALA A 291 -13.45 -9.19 -1.84
C ALA A 291 -12.61 -7.90 -1.76
N ILE A 292 -11.28 -8.04 -1.86
CA ILE A 292 -10.33 -6.90 -1.78
C ILE A 292 -10.66 -5.80 -2.82
N PHE A 293 -10.97 -6.22 -4.04
CA PHE A 293 -11.46 -5.36 -5.11
C PHE A 293 -12.73 -5.99 -5.70
N ARG A 294 -13.80 -5.28 -5.68
CA ARG A 294 -15.07 -5.69 -6.27
C ARG A 294 -15.32 -4.92 -7.56
#